data_78c83ac1182ff652e9e77d353c6fd586
#
_entry.id   78c83ac1182ff652e9e77d353c6fd586
#
_cell.length_a   1.000
_cell.length_b   1.000
_cell.length_c   1.000
_cell.angle_alpha   90.00
_cell.angle_beta   90.00
_cell.angle_gamma   90.00
#
_symmetry.space_group_name_H-M   'P 1'
#
loop_
_entity.id
_entity.type
_entity.pdbx_description
1 polymer ?
#
loop_
_entity_poly.entity_id
_entity_poly.type
_entity_poly.pdbx_seq_one_letter_code
_entity_poly.pdbx_strand_id
1 'polypeptide(L)'
;MKKAVASLLAALSISAFAAWDRVGSLQVADVAAQGEAAAKVGQMIGNPFAAAALAAALADLPTVKFFGPAREKATVLVPLFLDTKEAAKDPADALDDLEYAVLYPMSISKEEFLKRHEGAFETNGVVVVKGDLSGEDEDEEKTYVVFSKDGKWAGASDDVEQAKLALADVKVAEKPLKGEVARLRVGPKAVKAIVDALKASSPEMTQENKAALEALKSFAVGLKVSDRGIDMNGSVTFAEGSEFAKVGLKPLGADPFAFADKGVCAAGVQAEDSGNNYMTDKKWSELLAVLKKHGVDISAFVARNKAGVAETYVLDIAALAKYVTENTETLAKVDSDKLTEEVGKIGESEKFAAKAPAYANAVSIKGFASQWTVGERFAATLPEAAGKKPFWVYFSYISSFIKAVAPHLLALVPEEQRAAMKPVVDTFAVETKTGIAGMMWRPKEGGSMRLTLRLSADEIRGVGGIVGAAMSFSSALNAAGAAGADEDDDGDDED
;
A
#
# COMPACT_ATOMS: atom_id res chain seq x y z
N MET A 1 -7.78 -41.30 -25.27
CA MET A 1 -7.15 -40.36 -26.23
C MET A 1 -8.15 -39.44 -26.90
N LYS A 2 -9.20 -39.93 -27.64
CA LYS A 2 -10.19 -39.05 -28.34
C LYS A 2 -10.89 -38.05 -27.42
N LYS A 3 -11.28 -38.40 -26.18
CA LYS A 3 -11.89 -37.48 -25.20
C LYS A 3 -10.93 -36.41 -24.67
N ALA A 4 -9.65 -36.76 -24.48
CA ALA A 4 -8.63 -35.81 -24.04
C ALA A 4 -8.28 -34.79 -25.15
N VAL A 5 -8.23 -35.26 -26.40
CA VAL A 5 -8.03 -34.39 -27.58
C VAL A 5 -9.22 -33.48 -27.82
N ALA A 6 -10.46 -33.97 -27.66
CA ALA A 6 -11.67 -33.15 -27.75
C ALA A 6 -11.74 -32.09 -26.65
N SER A 7 -11.35 -32.43 -25.41
CA SER A 7 -11.26 -31.47 -24.32
C SER A 7 -10.15 -30.44 -24.53
N LEU A 8 -9.02 -30.84 -25.12
CA LEU A 8 -7.94 -29.93 -25.46
C LEU A 8 -8.32 -29.00 -26.64
N LEU A 9 -9.01 -29.53 -27.64
CA LEU A 9 -9.54 -28.75 -28.77
C LEU A 9 -10.66 -27.80 -28.32
N ALA A 10 -11.53 -28.22 -27.38
CA ALA A 10 -12.52 -27.34 -26.81
C ALA A 10 -11.90 -26.21 -25.96
N ALA A 11 -10.86 -26.53 -25.18
CA ALA A 11 -10.11 -25.51 -24.45
C ALA A 11 -9.32 -24.55 -25.36
N LEU A 12 -8.78 -25.07 -26.47
CA LEU A 12 -8.08 -24.27 -27.48
C LEU A 12 -9.07 -23.45 -28.33
N SER A 13 -10.27 -23.96 -28.59
CA SER A 13 -11.28 -23.21 -29.36
C SER A 13 -11.91 -22.09 -28.54
N ILE A 14 -12.10 -22.26 -27.23
CA ILE A 14 -12.57 -21.20 -26.34
C ILE A 14 -11.54 -20.06 -26.27
N SER A 15 -10.25 -20.39 -26.21
CA SER A 15 -9.18 -19.36 -26.18
C SER A 15 -8.96 -18.66 -27.55
N ALA A 16 -9.42 -19.24 -28.65
CA ALA A 16 -9.26 -18.65 -29.99
C ALA A 16 -10.35 -17.63 -30.37
N PHE A 17 -11.48 -17.64 -29.65
CA PHE A 17 -12.61 -16.74 -29.92
C PHE A 17 -12.84 -15.68 -28.83
N ALA A 18 -12.16 -15.78 -27.67
CA ALA A 18 -12.26 -14.78 -26.63
C ALA A 18 -11.47 -13.53 -27.05
N ALA A 19 -12.15 -12.40 -27.15
CA ALA A 19 -11.51 -11.10 -27.33
C ALA A 19 -10.64 -10.75 -26.11
N TRP A 20 -10.98 -11.31 -24.95
CA TRP A 20 -10.38 -11.01 -23.66
C TRP A 20 -9.23 -11.94 -23.28
N ASP A 21 -8.11 -11.36 -22.96
CA ASP A 21 -6.96 -12.05 -22.37
C ASP A 21 -7.01 -11.91 -20.85
N ARG A 22 -6.97 -13.04 -20.13
CA ARG A 22 -6.78 -13.00 -18.70
C ARG A 22 -5.36 -12.53 -18.35
N VAL A 23 -5.26 -11.40 -17.70
CA VAL A 23 -4.00 -10.71 -17.42
C VAL A 23 -3.58 -10.78 -15.95
N GLY A 24 -4.54 -11.00 -15.04
CA GLY A 24 -4.26 -11.06 -13.62
C GLY A 24 -5.41 -11.62 -12.81
N SER A 25 -5.30 -11.51 -11.49
CA SER A 25 -6.40 -11.81 -10.57
C SER A 25 -6.15 -11.19 -9.20
N LEU A 26 -7.23 -10.70 -8.58
CA LEU A 26 -7.29 -10.44 -7.15
C LEU A 26 -8.05 -11.58 -6.47
N GLN A 27 -7.47 -12.23 -5.50
CA GLN A 27 -8.08 -13.25 -4.68
C GLN A 27 -8.29 -12.69 -3.27
N VAL A 28 -9.50 -12.78 -2.75
CA VAL A 28 -9.88 -12.25 -1.44
C VAL A 28 -10.35 -13.41 -0.56
N ALA A 29 -9.91 -13.45 0.69
CA ALA A 29 -10.30 -14.48 1.64
C ALA A 29 -11.83 -14.46 1.90
N ASP A 30 -12.34 -15.54 2.46
CA ASP A 30 -13.75 -15.61 2.87
C ASP A 30 -14.07 -14.56 3.95
N VAL A 31 -15.36 -14.28 4.10
CA VAL A 31 -15.88 -13.24 5.01
C VAL A 31 -15.46 -13.51 6.47
N ALA A 32 -15.35 -14.78 6.88
CA ALA A 32 -14.93 -15.12 8.24
C ALA A 32 -13.47 -14.71 8.48
N ALA A 33 -12.57 -15.05 7.55
CA ALA A 33 -11.15 -14.66 7.62
C ALA A 33 -10.97 -13.13 7.53
N GLN A 34 -11.79 -12.44 6.74
CA GLN A 34 -11.81 -10.98 6.71
C GLN A 34 -12.31 -10.39 8.03
N GLY A 35 -13.37 -10.96 8.64
CA GLY A 35 -13.87 -10.55 9.95
C GLY A 35 -12.84 -10.75 11.07
N GLU A 36 -12.12 -11.87 11.06
CA GLU A 36 -11.00 -12.10 11.99
C GLU A 36 -9.89 -11.07 11.81
N ALA A 37 -9.55 -10.73 10.56
CA ALA A 37 -8.54 -9.71 10.28
C ALA A 37 -9.00 -8.32 10.75
N ALA A 38 -10.26 -7.95 10.50
CA ALA A 38 -10.85 -6.71 10.98
C ALA A 38 -10.84 -6.62 12.52
N ALA A 39 -11.21 -7.71 13.21
CA ALA A 39 -11.15 -7.78 14.66
C ALA A 39 -9.73 -7.58 15.19
N LYS A 40 -8.72 -8.19 14.56
CA LYS A 40 -7.30 -8.01 14.92
C LYS A 40 -6.84 -6.56 14.70
N VAL A 41 -7.20 -5.95 13.58
CA VAL A 41 -6.88 -4.53 13.32
C VAL A 41 -7.55 -3.64 14.39
N GLY A 42 -8.81 -3.86 14.71
CA GLY A 42 -9.51 -3.13 15.77
C GLY A 42 -8.84 -3.27 17.13
N GLN A 43 -8.38 -4.48 17.48
CA GLN A 43 -7.60 -4.72 18.71
C GLN A 43 -6.25 -3.98 18.70
N MET A 44 -5.54 -3.98 17.57
CA MET A 44 -4.28 -3.25 17.44
C MET A 44 -4.48 -1.73 17.60
N ILE A 45 -5.52 -1.17 17.03
CA ILE A 45 -5.87 0.25 17.18
C ILE A 45 -6.28 0.58 18.62
N GLY A 46 -6.69 -0.44 19.41
CA GLY A 46 -7.20 -0.24 20.77
C GLY A 46 -8.62 0.33 20.80
N ASN A 47 -9.33 0.29 19.67
CA ASN A 47 -10.69 0.80 19.54
C ASN A 47 -11.66 -0.34 19.12
N PRO A 48 -12.49 -0.85 20.06
CA PRO A 48 -13.45 -1.91 19.75
C PRO A 48 -14.50 -1.51 18.69
N PHE A 49 -14.82 -0.21 18.59
CA PHE A 49 -15.73 0.28 17.57
C PHE A 49 -15.13 0.22 16.16
N ALA A 50 -13.81 0.34 16.03
CA ALA A 50 -13.14 0.20 14.74
C ALA A 50 -13.31 -1.21 14.16
N ALA A 51 -13.26 -2.26 14.99
CA ALA A 51 -13.51 -3.63 14.55
C ALA A 51 -14.96 -3.82 14.07
N ALA A 52 -15.93 -3.26 14.80
CA ALA A 52 -17.34 -3.30 14.41
C ALA A 52 -17.61 -2.52 13.11
N ALA A 53 -17.02 -1.33 12.96
CA ALA A 53 -17.15 -0.52 11.75
C ALA A 53 -16.53 -1.22 10.53
N LEU A 54 -15.35 -1.85 10.68
CA LEU A 54 -14.73 -2.63 9.61
C LEU A 54 -15.58 -3.86 9.23
N ALA A 55 -16.14 -4.56 10.22
CA ALA A 55 -17.02 -5.70 9.96
C ALA A 55 -18.32 -5.27 9.25
N ALA A 56 -18.90 -4.13 9.64
CA ALA A 56 -20.06 -3.55 8.96
C ALA A 56 -19.73 -3.16 7.52
N ALA A 57 -18.60 -2.49 7.30
CA ALA A 57 -18.15 -2.12 5.95
C ALA A 57 -17.94 -3.35 5.05
N LEU A 58 -17.41 -4.46 5.60
CA LEU A 58 -17.27 -5.72 4.86
C LEU A 58 -18.63 -6.35 4.48
N ALA A 59 -19.63 -6.23 5.36
CA ALA A 59 -20.97 -6.71 5.08
C ALA A 59 -21.72 -5.84 4.04
N ASP A 60 -21.34 -4.58 3.95
CA ASP A 60 -21.89 -3.59 3.01
C ASP A 60 -21.21 -3.60 1.63
N LEU A 61 -20.22 -4.45 1.40
CA LEU A 61 -19.59 -4.56 0.10
C LEU A 61 -20.63 -4.86 -0.99
N PRO A 62 -20.61 -4.17 -2.14
CA PRO A 62 -21.55 -4.37 -3.23
C PRO A 62 -21.68 -5.83 -3.66
N THR A 63 -20.57 -6.55 -3.76
CA THR A 63 -20.55 -7.98 -4.10
C THR A 63 -21.29 -8.84 -3.07
N VAL A 64 -21.22 -8.52 -1.78
CA VAL A 64 -21.95 -9.25 -0.71
C VAL A 64 -23.45 -8.93 -0.79
N LYS A 65 -23.82 -7.68 -1.05
CA LYS A 65 -25.22 -7.29 -1.28
C LYS A 65 -25.79 -7.99 -2.50
N PHE A 66 -25.02 -8.05 -3.57
CA PHE A 66 -25.44 -8.67 -4.83
C PHE A 66 -25.60 -10.19 -4.72
N PHE A 67 -24.59 -10.90 -4.25
CA PHE A 67 -24.61 -12.39 -4.20
C PHE A 67 -25.17 -12.95 -2.89
N GLY A 68 -25.29 -12.16 -1.84
CA GLY A 68 -25.50 -12.63 -0.48
C GLY A 68 -24.19 -13.13 0.18
N PRO A 69 -24.27 -13.76 1.36
CA PRO A 69 -23.07 -14.22 2.06
C PRO A 69 -22.31 -15.25 1.23
N ALA A 70 -20.98 -15.15 1.21
CA ALA A 70 -20.14 -16.13 0.55
C ALA A 70 -20.15 -17.47 1.29
N ARG A 71 -19.94 -18.56 0.57
CA ARG A 71 -19.74 -19.88 1.16
C ARG A 71 -18.47 -19.89 2.00
N GLU A 72 -18.55 -20.44 3.20
CA GLU A 72 -17.41 -20.54 4.12
C GLU A 72 -16.21 -21.29 3.49
N LYS A 73 -15.02 -20.88 3.86
CA LYS A 73 -13.74 -21.47 3.45
C LYS A 73 -13.46 -21.41 1.94
N ALA A 74 -14.19 -20.63 1.20
CA ALA A 74 -13.96 -20.40 -0.22
C ALA A 74 -13.61 -18.93 -0.43
N THR A 75 -12.69 -18.66 -1.36
CA THR A 75 -12.24 -17.29 -1.64
C THR A 75 -13.03 -16.69 -2.80
N VAL A 76 -13.28 -15.39 -2.75
CA VAL A 76 -13.74 -14.63 -3.90
C VAL A 76 -12.53 -14.40 -4.81
N LEU A 77 -12.68 -14.65 -6.09
CA LEU A 77 -11.64 -14.38 -7.08
C LEU A 77 -12.17 -13.35 -8.07
N VAL A 78 -11.39 -12.32 -8.31
CA VAL A 78 -11.65 -11.30 -9.31
C VAL A 78 -10.59 -11.46 -10.41
N PRO A 79 -10.87 -12.25 -11.46
CA PRO A 79 -10.01 -12.29 -12.63
C PRO A 79 -10.05 -10.95 -13.34
N LEU A 80 -8.87 -10.50 -13.81
CA LEU A 80 -8.68 -9.28 -14.57
C LEU A 80 -8.48 -9.64 -16.03
N PHE A 81 -9.15 -8.94 -16.90
CA PHE A 81 -9.15 -9.15 -18.34
C PHE A 81 -8.70 -7.89 -19.07
N LEU A 82 -8.14 -8.07 -20.25
CA LEU A 82 -7.71 -6.99 -21.12
C LEU A 82 -7.83 -7.45 -22.57
N ASP A 83 -8.42 -6.64 -23.42
CA ASP A 83 -8.25 -6.83 -24.87
C ASP A 83 -6.84 -6.36 -25.27
N THR A 84 -5.90 -7.29 -25.27
CA THR A 84 -4.49 -6.98 -25.57
C THR A 84 -4.29 -6.51 -27.02
N LYS A 85 -5.26 -6.67 -27.90
CA LYS A 85 -5.19 -6.17 -29.28
C LYS A 85 -5.59 -4.70 -29.37
N GLU A 86 -6.65 -4.31 -28.65
CA GLU A 86 -7.04 -2.89 -28.54
C GLU A 86 -6.00 -2.11 -27.72
N ALA A 87 -5.60 -2.62 -26.57
CA ALA A 87 -4.53 -2.03 -25.75
C ALA A 87 -3.19 -1.84 -26.49
N ALA A 88 -2.91 -2.66 -27.52
CA ALA A 88 -1.73 -2.48 -28.34
C ALA A 88 -1.87 -1.36 -29.39
N LYS A 89 -3.10 -0.94 -29.72
CA LYS A 89 -3.36 0.18 -30.65
C LYS A 89 -3.25 1.52 -29.94
N ASP A 90 -3.77 1.62 -28.74
CA ASP A 90 -3.67 2.79 -27.88
C ASP A 90 -3.11 2.41 -26.49
N PRO A 91 -1.78 2.36 -26.34
CA PRO A 91 -1.17 1.99 -25.07
C PRO A 91 -1.41 3.01 -23.95
N ALA A 92 -1.71 4.28 -24.25
CA ALA A 92 -1.92 5.30 -23.22
C ALA A 92 -3.19 5.00 -22.41
N ASP A 93 -4.25 4.55 -23.09
CA ASP A 93 -5.57 4.27 -22.51
C ASP A 93 -5.73 2.79 -22.11
N ALA A 94 -4.70 1.97 -22.32
CA ALA A 94 -4.75 0.52 -22.08
C ALA A 94 -5.11 0.11 -20.65
N LEU A 95 -4.95 0.99 -19.68
CA LEU A 95 -5.35 0.72 -18.28
C LEU A 95 -6.83 1.01 -18.04
N ASP A 96 -7.42 1.91 -18.82
CA ASP A 96 -8.84 2.24 -18.75
C ASP A 96 -9.68 1.12 -19.38
N ASP A 97 -9.07 0.32 -20.28
CA ASP A 97 -9.66 -0.88 -20.88
C ASP A 97 -9.54 -2.14 -20.00
N LEU A 98 -9.08 -1.98 -18.74
CA LEU A 98 -8.95 -3.12 -17.83
C LEU A 98 -10.30 -3.50 -17.24
N GLU A 99 -10.80 -4.63 -17.68
CA GLU A 99 -12.08 -5.18 -17.26
C GLU A 99 -11.92 -6.26 -16.18
N TYR A 100 -13.00 -6.56 -15.48
CA TYR A 100 -12.99 -7.59 -14.45
C TYR A 100 -14.28 -8.43 -14.45
N ALA A 101 -14.17 -9.64 -13.95
CA ALA A 101 -15.32 -10.43 -13.54
C ALA A 101 -15.15 -10.85 -12.08
N VAL A 102 -16.25 -11.22 -11.46
CA VAL A 102 -16.25 -11.78 -10.10
C VAL A 102 -16.59 -13.24 -10.15
N LEU A 103 -15.72 -14.11 -9.63
CA LEU A 103 -16.04 -15.49 -9.34
C LEU A 103 -16.38 -15.63 -7.87
N TYR A 104 -17.67 -15.82 -7.59
CA TYR A 104 -18.21 -15.79 -6.24
C TYR A 104 -18.61 -17.19 -5.76
N PRO A 105 -18.21 -17.60 -4.54
CA PRO A 105 -18.61 -18.86 -3.93
C PRO A 105 -20.02 -18.75 -3.32
N MET A 106 -20.99 -19.33 -3.98
CA MET A 106 -22.40 -19.25 -3.59
C MET A 106 -22.72 -20.07 -2.33
N SER A 107 -23.43 -19.46 -1.39
CA SER A 107 -24.04 -20.14 -0.25
C SER A 107 -25.55 -20.36 -0.42
N ILE A 108 -26.14 -19.67 -1.39
CA ILE A 108 -27.57 -19.75 -1.74
C ILE A 108 -27.74 -20.46 -3.09
N SER A 109 -28.93 -21.01 -3.33
CA SER A 109 -29.22 -21.62 -4.62
C SER A 109 -29.46 -20.57 -5.70
N LYS A 110 -29.41 -20.98 -6.98
CA LYS A 110 -29.75 -20.14 -8.11
C LYS A 110 -31.19 -19.61 -8.03
N GLU A 111 -32.13 -20.45 -7.58
CA GLU A 111 -33.54 -20.07 -7.41
C GLU A 111 -33.69 -19.00 -6.33
N GLU A 112 -32.93 -19.09 -5.24
CA GLU A 112 -32.92 -18.09 -4.19
C GLU A 112 -32.28 -16.78 -4.67
N PHE A 113 -31.20 -16.85 -5.43
CA PHE A 113 -30.57 -15.71 -6.07
C PHE A 113 -31.55 -14.96 -6.98
N LEU A 114 -32.29 -15.69 -7.86
CA LEU A 114 -33.30 -15.09 -8.75
C LEU A 114 -34.42 -14.40 -7.99
N LYS A 115 -34.84 -14.94 -6.83
CA LYS A 115 -35.85 -14.32 -5.99
C LYS A 115 -35.40 -13.02 -5.31
N ARG A 116 -34.10 -12.84 -5.11
CA ARG A 116 -33.52 -11.62 -4.52
C ARG A 116 -33.45 -10.47 -5.51
N HIS A 117 -33.32 -10.80 -6.79
CA HIS A 117 -33.17 -9.80 -7.86
C HIS A 117 -34.47 -9.68 -8.64
N GLU A 118 -35.31 -8.69 -8.26
CA GLU A 118 -36.56 -8.43 -8.94
C GLU A 118 -36.33 -8.07 -10.42
N GLY A 119 -37.01 -8.75 -11.31
CA GLY A 119 -36.86 -8.55 -12.76
C GLY A 119 -35.67 -9.29 -13.39
N ALA A 120 -34.88 -10.06 -12.63
CA ALA A 120 -33.86 -10.93 -13.21
C ALA A 120 -34.51 -12.05 -14.05
N PHE A 121 -33.94 -12.37 -15.18
CA PHE A 121 -34.41 -13.44 -16.05
C PHE A 121 -33.24 -14.29 -16.57
N GLU A 122 -33.54 -15.52 -16.93
CA GLU A 122 -32.56 -16.42 -17.51
C GLU A 122 -32.78 -16.60 -19.00
N THR A 123 -31.69 -16.52 -19.75
CA THR A 123 -31.64 -16.85 -21.17
C THR A 123 -30.36 -17.61 -21.53
N ASN A 124 -30.51 -18.76 -22.22
CA ASN A 124 -29.37 -19.59 -22.64
C ASN A 124 -28.39 -19.98 -21.50
N GLY A 125 -28.90 -20.19 -20.29
CA GLY A 125 -28.06 -20.54 -19.12
C GLY A 125 -27.35 -19.36 -18.47
N VAL A 126 -27.61 -18.14 -18.93
CA VAL A 126 -27.10 -16.89 -18.35
C VAL A 126 -28.25 -16.16 -17.66
N VAL A 127 -28.07 -15.78 -16.42
CA VAL A 127 -28.96 -14.91 -15.68
C VAL A 127 -28.58 -13.47 -15.93
N VAL A 128 -29.53 -12.64 -16.32
CA VAL A 128 -29.36 -11.21 -16.54
C VAL A 128 -30.01 -10.47 -15.37
N VAL A 129 -29.23 -9.66 -14.68
CA VAL A 129 -29.66 -8.81 -13.56
C VAL A 129 -29.50 -7.36 -13.98
N LYS A 130 -30.45 -6.49 -13.61
CA LYS A 130 -30.30 -5.04 -13.75
C LYS A 130 -29.41 -4.51 -12.63
N GLY A 131 -28.56 -3.54 -12.96
CA GLY A 131 -27.57 -2.96 -12.07
C GLY A 131 -26.19 -3.60 -12.22
N ASP A 132 -25.19 -2.90 -11.76
CA ASP A 132 -23.81 -3.31 -11.83
C ASP A 132 -23.31 -3.96 -10.52
N LEU A 133 -22.10 -4.53 -10.57
CA LEU A 133 -21.43 -5.13 -9.43
C LEU A 133 -20.82 -4.08 -8.49
N SER A 134 -20.68 -2.82 -8.91
CA SER A 134 -20.13 -1.72 -8.12
C SER A 134 -21.13 -1.15 -7.13
N GLY A 135 -22.42 -1.32 -7.43
CA GLY A 135 -23.54 -0.79 -6.63
C GLY A 135 -23.79 0.70 -6.89
N GLU A 136 -23.24 1.25 -7.96
CA GLU A 136 -23.63 2.55 -8.47
C GLU A 136 -24.96 2.37 -9.22
N ASP A 137 -25.99 3.14 -8.81
CA ASP A 137 -27.36 3.05 -9.36
C ASP A 137 -27.43 3.63 -10.79
N GLU A 138 -26.81 2.98 -11.75
CA GLU A 138 -27.08 3.24 -13.16
C GLU A 138 -28.17 2.28 -13.64
N ASP A 139 -29.40 2.76 -13.73
CA ASP A 139 -30.61 2.00 -14.08
C ASP A 139 -30.56 1.26 -15.44
N GLU A 140 -29.52 1.48 -16.25
CA GLU A 140 -29.35 0.92 -17.59
C GLU A 140 -28.32 -0.21 -17.66
N GLU A 141 -27.44 -0.37 -16.66
CA GLU A 141 -26.40 -1.39 -16.70
C GLU A 141 -26.95 -2.79 -16.40
N LYS A 142 -26.31 -3.79 -16.98
CA LYS A 142 -26.70 -5.19 -16.85
C LYS A 142 -25.50 -6.01 -16.40
N THR A 143 -25.70 -6.78 -15.34
CA THR A 143 -24.75 -7.82 -14.94
C THR A 143 -25.19 -9.18 -15.45
N TYR A 144 -24.29 -9.88 -16.12
CA TYR A 144 -24.50 -11.25 -16.58
C TYR A 144 -23.91 -12.22 -15.55
N VAL A 145 -24.74 -13.14 -15.08
CA VAL A 145 -24.35 -14.13 -14.07
C VAL A 145 -24.45 -15.54 -14.66
N VAL A 146 -23.36 -16.27 -14.60
CA VAL A 146 -23.28 -17.67 -15.06
C VAL A 146 -22.99 -18.57 -13.88
N PHE A 147 -23.84 -19.55 -13.63
CA PHE A 147 -23.65 -20.51 -12.54
C PHE A 147 -22.84 -21.73 -12.99
N SER A 148 -22.00 -22.24 -12.09
CA SER A 148 -21.36 -23.55 -12.27
C SER A 148 -22.43 -24.66 -12.30
N LYS A 149 -22.10 -25.81 -12.90
CA LYS A 149 -23.03 -26.94 -13.02
C LYS A 149 -23.55 -27.47 -11.67
N ASP A 150 -22.76 -27.34 -10.62
CA ASP A 150 -23.14 -27.75 -9.25
C ASP A 150 -23.77 -26.62 -8.43
N GLY A 151 -23.94 -25.44 -9.02
CA GLY A 151 -24.54 -24.26 -8.39
C GLY A 151 -23.70 -23.62 -7.28
N LYS A 152 -22.47 -24.12 -7.03
CA LYS A 152 -21.64 -23.65 -5.91
C LYS A 152 -20.85 -22.39 -6.21
N TRP A 153 -20.77 -21.99 -7.48
CA TRP A 153 -20.04 -20.84 -7.96
C TRP A 153 -20.87 -20.04 -8.95
N ALA A 154 -20.70 -18.75 -8.94
CA ALA A 154 -21.23 -17.85 -9.95
C ALA A 154 -20.10 -16.98 -10.51
N GLY A 155 -19.98 -16.90 -11.81
CA GLY A 155 -19.19 -15.92 -12.53
C GLY A 155 -20.08 -14.76 -12.92
N ALA A 156 -19.68 -13.53 -12.64
CA ALA A 156 -20.46 -12.35 -12.99
C ALA A 156 -19.57 -11.26 -13.58
N SER A 157 -20.09 -10.55 -14.57
CA SER A 157 -19.46 -9.42 -15.26
C SER A 157 -20.53 -8.66 -16.06
N ASP A 158 -20.23 -7.49 -16.55
CA ASP A 158 -20.95 -6.76 -17.56
C ASP A 158 -20.83 -7.40 -18.97
N ASP A 159 -19.86 -8.30 -19.15
CA ASP A 159 -19.65 -9.11 -20.36
C ASP A 159 -19.91 -10.60 -20.10
N VAL A 160 -20.73 -11.22 -20.96
CA VAL A 160 -21.10 -12.64 -20.85
C VAL A 160 -19.91 -13.58 -20.95
N GLU A 161 -18.97 -13.30 -21.84
CA GLU A 161 -17.82 -14.16 -22.05
C GLU A 161 -16.84 -14.08 -20.87
N GLN A 162 -16.65 -12.90 -20.30
CA GLN A 162 -15.85 -12.74 -19.07
C GLN A 162 -16.49 -13.49 -17.89
N ALA A 163 -17.82 -13.40 -17.71
CA ALA A 163 -18.53 -14.15 -16.68
C ALA A 163 -18.33 -15.69 -16.85
N LYS A 164 -18.35 -16.18 -18.08
CA LYS A 164 -18.05 -17.60 -18.39
C LYS A 164 -16.58 -17.95 -18.14
N LEU A 165 -15.65 -17.08 -18.54
CA LEU A 165 -14.22 -17.29 -18.33
C LEU A 165 -13.86 -17.31 -16.86
N ALA A 166 -14.54 -16.53 -16.01
CA ALA A 166 -14.33 -16.55 -14.56
C ALA A 166 -14.57 -17.95 -13.97
N LEU A 167 -15.56 -18.70 -14.45
CA LEU A 167 -15.82 -20.07 -13.98
C LEU A 167 -14.69 -21.07 -14.27
N ALA A 168 -13.81 -20.81 -15.22
CA ALA A 168 -12.64 -21.64 -15.48
C ALA A 168 -11.65 -21.63 -14.29
N ASP A 169 -11.73 -20.63 -13.44
CA ASP A 169 -10.83 -20.38 -12.32
C ASP A 169 -11.29 -20.97 -10.98
N VAL A 170 -12.38 -21.72 -10.94
CA VAL A 170 -12.91 -22.34 -9.73
C VAL A 170 -11.82 -23.08 -8.94
N LYS A 171 -10.94 -23.86 -9.61
CA LYS A 171 -9.83 -24.56 -8.97
C LYS A 171 -8.80 -23.63 -8.30
N VAL A 172 -8.68 -22.39 -8.76
CA VAL A 172 -7.83 -21.37 -8.15
C VAL A 172 -8.51 -20.78 -6.93
N ALA A 173 -9.81 -20.46 -7.04
CA ALA A 173 -10.63 -19.94 -5.96
C ALA A 173 -10.85 -20.94 -4.81
N GLU A 174 -10.85 -22.24 -5.08
CA GLU A 174 -10.92 -23.27 -4.05
C GLU A 174 -9.64 -23.38 -3.19
N LYS A 175 -8.53 -22.79 -3.63
CA LYS A 175 -7.28 -22.81 -2.84
C LYS A 175 -7.29 -21.71 -1.81
N PRO A 176 -7.23 -22.03 -0.52
CA PRO A 176 -7.23 -21.01 0.54
C PRO A 176 -5.97 -20.16 0.47
N LEU A 177 -6.11 -18.91 0.85
CA LEU A 177 -5.03 -17.92 0.96
C LEU A 177 -4.21 -18.10 2.25
N LYS A 178 -3.80 -19.27 2.63
CA LYS A 178 -2.86 -19.65 3.73
C LYS A 178 -2.52 -18.48 4.71
N GLY A 179 -3.56 -17.86 5.30
CA GLY A 179 -3.45 -16.76 6.26
C GLY A 179 -3.25 -15.37 5.63
N GLU A 180 -3.31 -15.21 4.32
CA GLU A 180 -3.48 -13.91 3.67
C GLU A 180 -4.97 -13.58 3.56
N VAL A 181 -5.30 -12.30 3.67
CA VAL A 181 -6.66 -11.77 3.50
C VAL A 181 -6.93 -11.38 2.05
N ALA A 182 -5.89 -11.02 1.32
CA ALA A 182 -5.97 -10.71 -0.11
C ALA A 182 -4.65 -11.06 -0.81
N ARG A 183 -4.73 -11.38 -2.10
CA ARG A 183 -3.57 -11.61 -2.97
C ARG A 183 -3.86 -11.14 -4.39
N LEU A 184 -3.09 -10.15 -4.84
CA LEU A 184 -3.04 -9.70 -6.23
C LEU A 184 -1.96 -10.47 -6.98
N ARG A 185 -2.24 -10.90 -8.20
CA ARG A 185 -1.27 -11.47 -9.15
C ARG A 185 -1.45 -10.81 -10.49
N VAL A 186 -0.36 -10.35 -11.06
CA VAL A 186 -0.32 -9.72 -12.37
C VAL A 186 0.63 -10.52 -13.26
N GLY A 187 0.09 -11.02 -14.35
CA GLY A 187 0.80 -11.87 -15.31
C GLY A 187 1.57 -11.07 -16.39
N PRO A 188 2.32 -11.79 -17.24
CA PRO A 188 3.19 -11.13 -18.23
C PRO A 188 2.46 -10.25 -19.25
N LYS A 189 1.24 -10.61 -19.63
CA LYS A 189 0.44 -9.83 -20.60
C LYS A 189 0.03 -8.48 -20.02
N ALA A 190 -0.47 -8.46 -18.75
CA ALA A 190 -0.82 -7.22 -18.08
C ALA A 190 0.41 -6.36 -17.80
N VAL A 191 1.51 -6.98 -17.34
CA VAL A 191 2.76 -6.24 -17.11
C VAL A 191 3.19 -5.55 -18.39
N LYS A 192 3.11 -6.25 -19.54
CA LYS A 192 3.44 -5.63 -20.84
C LYS A 192 2.54 -4.43 -21.13
N ALA A 193 1.23 -4.56 -20.98
CA ALA A 193 0.28 -3.47 -21.23
C ALA A 193 0.55 -2.28 -20.29
N ILE A 194 0.75 -2.52 -18.98
CA ILE A 194 1.10 -1.50 -17.99
C ILE A 194 2.40 -0.79 -18.38
N VAL A 195 3.41 -1.53 -18.78
CA VAL A 195 4.71 -0.97 -19.21
C VAL A 195 4.55 -0.11 -20.46
N ASP A 196 3.78 -0.58 -21.45
CA ASP A 196 3.55 0.15 -22.70
C ASP A 196 2.74 1.44 -22.41
N ALA A 197 1.71 1.40 -21.54
CA ALA A 197 0.96 2.56 -21.10
C ALA A 197 1.85 3.58 -20.36
N LEU A 198 2.66 3.13 -19.39
CA LEU A 198 3.59 4.00 -18.65
C LEU A 198 4.61 4.67 -19.57
N LYS A 199 5.09 3.98 -20.61
CA LYS A 199 6.00 4.58 -21.58
C LYS A 199 5.32 5.63 -22.46
N ALA A 200 4.07 5.40 -22.83
CA ALA A 200 3.27 6.34 -23.61
C ALA A 200 2.95 7.61 -22.83
N SER A 201 2.54 7.46 -21.56
CA SER A 201 2.17 8.57 -20.67
C SER A 201 3.37 9.31 -20.06
N SER A 202 4.58 8.72 -20.07
CA SER A 202 5.79 9.29 -19.47
C SER A 202 6.97 9.29 -20.43
N PRO A 203 6.94 10.13 -21.49
CA PRO A 203 8.00 10.15 -22.50
C PRO A 203 9.37 10.56 -21.94
N GLU A 204 9.39 11.32 -20.83
CA GLU A 204 10.61 11.78 -20.15
C GLU A 204 11.27 10.72 -19.26
N MET A 205 10.70 9.52 -19.21
CA MET A 205 11.25 8.42 -18.42
C MET A 205 12.70 8.10 -18.84
N THR A 206 13.59 7.94 -17.86
CA THR A 206 14.99 7.61 -18.13
C THR A 206 15.12 6.27 -18.84
N GLN A 207 16.19 6.10 -19.61
CA GLN A 207 16.46 4.84 -20.32
C GLN A 207 16.59 3.65 -19.35
N GLU A 208 17.11 3.90 -18.14
CA GLU A 208 17.25 2.88 -17.10
C GLU A 208 15.89 2.43 -16.57
N ASN A 209 14.99 3.38 -16.29
CA ASN A 209 13.63 3.07 -15.85
C ASN A 209 12.85 2.32 -16.95
N LYS A 210 13.00 2.72 -18.21
CA LYS A 210 12.44 1.98 -19.35
C LYS A 210 12.95 0.55 -19.39
N ALA A 211 14.26 0.33 -19.27
CA ALA A 211 14.86 -1.00 -19.28
C ALA A 211 14.40 -1.85 -18.08
N ALA A 212 14.21 -1.24 -16.90
CA ALA A 212 13.68 -1.93 -15.72
C ALA A 212 12.25 -2.43 -15.94
N LEU A 213 11.39 -1.57 -16.47
CA LEU A 213 10.01 -1.90 -16.78
C LEU A 213 9.94 -2.99 -17.86
N GLU A 214 10.73 -2.91 -18.94
CA GLU A 214 10.78 -3.92 -19.99
C GLU A 214 11.26 -5.30 -19.50
N ALA A 215 12.13 -5.30 -18.50
CA ALA A 215 12.59 -6.52 -17.88
C ALA A 215 11.56 -7.17 -16.97
N LEU A 216 10.55 -6.43 -16.49
CA LEU A 216 9.51 -6.93 -15.59
C LEU A 216 8.60 -7.94 -16.33
N LYS A 217 8.39 -9.12 -15.73
CA LYS A 217 7.51 -10.16 -16.29
C LYS A 217 6.23 -10.36 -15.52
N SER A 218 6.32 -10.38 -14.22
CA SER A 218 5.14 -10.59 -13.38
C SER A 218 5.41 -10.10 -11.96
N PHE A 219 4.34 -9.77 -11.26
CA PHE A 219 4.42 -9.51 -9.83
C PHE A 219 3.22 -10.11 -9.10
N ALA A 220 3.40 -10.35 -7.82
CA ALA A 220 2.31 -10.71 -6.91
C ALA A 220 2.52 -10.00 -5.57
N VAL A 221 1.40 -9.60 -4.97
CA VAL A 221 1.38 -8.98 -3.64
C VAL A 221 0.30 -9.65 -2.82
N GLY A 222 0.66 -10.12 -1.63
CA GLY A 222 -0.26 -10.69 -0.65
C GLY A 222 -0.30 -9.85 0.61
N LEU A 223 -1.48 -9.66 1.17
CA LEU A 223 -1.73 -8.97 2.44
C LEU A 223 -2.10 -9.99 3.50
N LYS A 224 -1.45 -9.93 4.66
CA LYS A 224 -1.74 -10.78 5.81
C LYS A 224 -1.89 -9.94 7.07
N VAL A 225 -2.91 -10.22 7.87
CA VAL A 225 -3.13 -9.62 9.18
C VAL A 225 -2.89 -10.70 10.24
N SER A 226 -2.09 -10.37 11.24
CA SER A 226 -1.74 -11.25 12.36
C SER A 226 -1.65 -10.44 13.64
N ASP A 227 -1.52 -11.09 14.79
CA ASP A 227 -1.36 -10.41 16.09
C ASP A 227 -0.06 -9.56 16.16
N ARG A 228 0.87 -9.77 15.22
CA ARG A 228 2.13 -9.01 15.12
C ARG A 228 2.00 -7.74 14.27
N GLY A 229 0.90 -7.59 13.53
CA GLY A 229 0.69 -6.47 12.63
C GLY A 229 0.17 -6.88 11.26
N ILE A 230 0.39 -6.02 10.30
CA ILE A 230 0.01 -6.19 8.90
C ILE A 230 1.27 -6.46 8.07
N ASP A 231 1.27 -7.58 7.35
CA ASP A 231 2.34 -7.97 6.45
C ASP A 231 1.92 -7.79 5.00
N MET A 232 2.76 -7.14 4.22
CA MET A 232 2.70 -7.16 2.77
C MET A 232 3.84 -8.02 2.25
N ASN A 233 3.51 -9.11 1.55
CA ASN A 233 4.47 -10.00 0.96
C ASN A 233 4.41 -9.89 -0.56
N GLY A 234 5.54 -9.54 -1.18
CA GLY A 234 5.64 -9.35 -2.62
C GLY A 234 6.57 -10.35 -3.29
N SER A 235 6.35 -10.55 -4.57
CA SER A 235 7.32 -11.18 -5.46
C SER A 235 7.31 -10.51 -6.82
N VAL A 236 8.50 -10.29 -7.37
CA VAL A 236 8.70 -9.69 -8.69
C VAL A 236 9.59 -10.62 -9.50
N THR A 237 9.18 -10.91 -10.73
CA THR A 237 9.95 -11.75 -11.65
C THR A 237 10.39 -10.90 -12.84
N PHE A 238 11.67 -10.95 -13.16
CA PHE A 238 12.26 -10.29 -14.31
C PHE A 238 12.57 -11.26 -15.43
N ALA A 239 12.77 -10.73 -16.62
CA ALA A 239 13.21 -11.49 -17.79
C ALA A 239 14.58 -12.12 -17.49
N GLU A 240 14.70 -13.39 -17.84
CA GLU A 240 15.96 -14.11 -17.73
C GLU A 240 17.04 -13.43 -18.58
N GLY A 241 18.23 -13.28 -18.03
CA GLY A 241 19.33 -12.59 -18.71
C GLY A 241 19.33 -11.07 -18.58
N SER A 242 18.24 -10.43 -18.10
CA SER A 242 18.23 -8.99 -17.84
C SER A 242 19.19 -8.63 -16.69
N GLU A 243 19.66 -7.39 -16.67
CA GLU A 243 20.48 -6.89 -15.54
C GLU A 243 19.70 -6.92 -14.23
N PHE A 244 18.41 -6.66 -14.27
CA PHE A 244 17.52 -6.72 -13.10
C PHE A 244 17.33 -8.14 -12.55
N ALA A 245 17.49 -9.17 -13.40
CA ALA A 245 17.54 -10.55 -12.94
C ALA A 245 18.78 -10.85 -12.08
N LYS A 246 19.81 -10.00 -12.15
CA LYS A 246 21.07 -10.12 -11.41
C LYS A 246 21.06 -9.29 -10.11
N VAL A 247 20.15 -8.31 -9.99
CA VAL A 247 20.04 -7.49 -8.77
C VAL A 247 19.77 -8.37 -7.54
N GLY A 248 20.46 -8.10 -6.45
CA GLY A 248 20.26 -8.82 -5.19
C GLY A 248 20.97 -10.18 -5.11
N LEU A 249 21.91 -10.47 -6.01
CA LEU A 249 22.76 -11.65 -5.90
C LEU A 249 23.84 -11.50 -4.84
N LYS A 250 24.27 -10.26 -4.55
CA LYS A 250 25.17 -9.94 -3.45
C LYS A 250 24.34 -9.53 -2.21
N PRO A 251 24.28 -10.37 -1.18
CA PRO A 251 23.55 -10.02 0.03
C PRO A 251 24.32 -9.02 0.89
N LEU A 252 23.59 -8.33 1.76
CA LEU A 252 24.14 -7.54 2.86
C LEU A 252 24.88 -8.43 3.87
N GLY A 253 25.78 -7.83 4.65
CA GLY A 253 26.46 -8.50 5.77
C GLY A 253 25.50 -8.93 6.88
N ALA A 254 26.04 -9.61 7.89
CA ALA A 254 25.27 -10.18 8.99
C ALA A 254 24.55 -9.13 9.84
N ASP A 255 25.13 -7.95 10.00
CA ASP A 255 24.53 -6.81 10.69
C ASP A 255 24.47 -5.60 9.73
N PRO A 256 23.37 -5.48 8.97
CA PRO A 256 23.24 -4.40 8.00
C PRO A 256 23.04 -3.02 8.66
N PHE A 257 22.69 -2.96 9.95
CA PHE A 257 22.45 -1.73 10.68
C PHE A 257 23.57 -1.35 11.66
N ALA A 258 24.75 -1.98 11.58
CA ALA A 258 25.87 -1.71 12.47
C ALA A 258 26.32 -0.23 12.52
N PHE A 259 26.01 0.54 11.46
CA PHE A 259 26.32 1.98 11.38
C PHE A 259 25.31 2.86 12.14
N ALA A 260 24.15 2.33 12.53
CA ALA A 260 23.04 3.07 13.12
C ALA A 260 23.07 2.97 14.65
N ASP A 261 23.22 4.09 15.31
CA ASP A 261 23.17 4.17 16.78
C ASP A 261 21.73 4.11 17.33
N LYS A 262 21.60 4.18 18.65
CA LYS A 262 20.31 4.13 19.35
C LYS A 262 19.44 5.37 19.11
N GLY A 263 20.00 6.46 18.60
CA GLY A 263 19.27 7.69 18.28
C GLY A 263 18.61 7.67 16.90
N VAL A 264 18.89 6.67 16.07
CA VAL A 264 18.34 6.56 14.72
C VAL A 264 16.90 6.09 14.76
N CYS A 265 16.01 6.85 14.11
CA CYS A 265 14.56 6.53 14.05
C CYS A 265 14.15 5.85 12.74
N ALA A 266 14.94 5.98 11.68
CA ALA A 266 14.73 5.29 10.42
C ALA A 266 16.07 5.00 9.75
N ALA A 267 16.23 3.80 9.21
CA ALA A 267 17.44 3.40 8.51
C ALA A 267 17.12 2.47 7.35
N GLY A 268 17.79 2.66 6.23
CA GLY A 268 17.77 1.77 5.09
C GLY A 268 19.19 1.41 4.66
N VAL A 269 19.37 0.17 4.23
CA VAL A 269 20.64 -0.32 3.69
C VAL A 269 20.35 -1.10 2.42
N GLN A 270 21.16 -0.83 1.39
CA GLN A 270 21.01 -1.43 0.09
C GLN A 270 22.36 -1.92 -0.41
N ALA A 271 22.43 -3.11 -0.97
CA ALA A 271 23.65 -3.63 -1.55
C ALA A 271 24.03 -2.88 -2.83
N GLU A 272 25.32 -2.85 -3.14
CA GLU A 272 25.87 -2.11 -4.29
C GLU A 272 25.21 -2.48 -5.62
N ASP A 273 24.97 -3.77 -5.85
CA ASP A 273 24.40 -4.29 -7.09
C ASP A 273 22.89 -4.09 -7.22
N SER A 274 22.23 -3.48 -6.23
CA SER A 274 20.78 -3.23 -6.23
C SER A 274 20.39 -1.89 -6.84
N GLY A 275 21.29 -1.18 -7.51
CA GLY A 275 21.00 0.10 -8.14
C GLY A 275 20.98 1.27 -7.15
N ASN A 276 21.92 1.28 -6.22
CA ASN A 276 22.03 2.31 -5.19
C ASN A 276 22.20 3.71 -5.77
N ASN A 277 21.40 4.62 -5.25
CA ASN A 277 21.51 6.04 -5.51
C ASN A 277 21.85 6.77 -4.22
N TYR A 278 22.58 7.85 -4.32
CA TYR A 278 22.86 8.74 -3.19
C TYR A 278 22.86 10.20 -3.63
N MET A 279 22.65 11.07 -2.67
CA MET A 279 22.67 12.50 -2.90
C MET A 279 24.12 12.99 -2.99
N THR A 280 24.56 13.52 -4.14
CA THR A 280 25.88 14.14 -4.26
C THR A 280 25.97 15.44 -3.46
N ASP A 281 27.17 15.89 -3.14
CA ASP A 281 27.36 17.16 -2.44
C ASP A 281 26.85 18.34 -3.28
N LYS A 282 26.98 18.25 -4.61
CA LYS A 282 26.43 19.22 -5.55
C LYS A 282 24.90 19.28 -5.48
N LYS A 283 24.23 18.13 -5.61
CA LYS A 283 22.76 18.06 -5.55
C LYS A 283 22.22 18.47 -4.18
N TRP A 284 22.91 18.12 -3.10
CA TRP A 284 22.56 18.61 -1.77
C TRP A 284 22.61 20.13 -1.69
N SER A 285 23.66 20.75 -2.23
CA SER A 285 23.80 22.21 -2.27
C SER A 285 22.74 22.87 -3.16
N GLU A 286 22.39 22.26 -4.28
CA GLU A 286 21.31 22.69 -5.16
C GLU A 286 19.95 22.62 -4.44
N LEU A 287 19.69 21.52 -3.72
CA LEU A 287 18.48 21.37 -2.91
C LEU A 287 18.36 22.47 -1.85
N LEU A 288 19.41 22.71 -1.09
CA LEU A 288 19.43 23.77 -0.09
C LEU A 288 19.19 25.15 -0.71
N ALA A 289 19.76 25.41 -1.88
CA ALA A 289 19.57 26.69 -2.59
C ALA A 289 18.13 26.86 -3.06
N VAL A 290 17.49 25.82 -3.62
CA VAL A 290 16.09 25.85 -4.03
C VAL A 290 15.17 26.05 -2.83
N LEU A 291 15.34 25.29 -1.75
CA LEU A 291 14.55 25.45 -0.54
C LEU A 291 14.65 26.86 0.03
N LYS A 292 15.86 27.39 0.14
CA LYS A 292 16.12 28.73 0.66
C LYS A 292 15.53 29.84 -0.22
N LYS A 293 15.54 29.68 -1.54
CA LYS A 293 14.88 30.58 -2.49
C LYS A 293 13.36 30.71 -2.20
N HIS A 294 12.75 29.64 -1.76
CA HIS A 294 11.33 29.59 -1.36
C HIS A 294 11.09 29.90 0.12
N GLY A 295 12.09 30.42 0.84
CA GLY A 295 11.96 30.80 2.25
C GLY A 295 12.10 29.65 3.24
N VAL A 296 12.55 28.46 2.79
CA VAL A 296 12.75 27.27 3.63
C VAL A 296 14.24 26.99 3.79
N ASP A 297 14.79 27.21 4.99
CA ASP A 297 16.20 26.91 5.29
C ASP A 297 16.33 25.71 6.21
N ILE A 298 16.35 24.51 5.60
CA ILE A 298 16.46 23.26 6.36
C ILE A 298 17.83 23.09 7.02
N SER A 299 18.87 23.81 6.58
CA SER A 299 20.20 23.73 7.22
C SER A 299 20.21 24.29 8.64
N ALA A 300 19.17 25.04 9.02
CA ALA A 300 18.98 25.52 10.39
C ALA A 300 18.70 24.38 11.40
N PHE A 301 18.15 23.24 10.92
CA PHE A 301 17.72 22.13 11.78
C PHE A 301 18.05 20.74 11.22
N VAL A 302 18.61 20.63 10.01
CA VAL A 302 19.05 19.36 9.42
C VAL A 302 20.54 19.42 9.12
N ALA A 303 21.30 18.51 9.70
CA ALA A 303 22.68 18.28 9.34
C ALA A 303 22.82 16.99 8.52
N ARG A 304 23.57 17.04 7.41
CA ARG A 304 23.94 15.87 6.63
C ARG A 304 25.37 15.46 6.98
N ASN A 305 25.53 14.23 7.45
CA ASN A 305 26.83 13.63 7.72
C ASN A 305 27.07 12.49 6.73
N LYS A 306 28.26 12.43 6.15
CA LYS A 306 28.64 11.40 5.20
C LYS A 306 29.97 10.77 5.65
N ALA A 307 29.97 9.45 5.81
CA ALA A 307 31.16 8.69 6.17
C ALA A 307 31.23 7.41 5.32
N GLY A 308 32.20 7.36 4.39
CA GLY A 308 32.30 6.22 3.47
C GLY A 308 31.04 6.02 2.64
N VAL A 309 30.35 4.92 2.86
CA VAL A 309 29.08 4.55 2.19
C VAL A 309 27.83 4.89 2.99
N ALA A 310 27.99 5.43 4.21
CA ALA A 310 26.86 5.79 5.08
C ALA A 310 26.59 7.28 4.99
N GLU A 311 25.32 7.63 4.85
CA GLU A 311 24.81 8.98 5.00
C GLU A 311 23.84 9.01 6.18
N THR A 312 24.00 10.02 7.05
CA THR A 312 23.08 10.25 8.16
C THR A 312 22.58 11.68 8.10
N TYR A 313 21.27 11.84 8.11
CA TYR A 313 20.59 13.12 8.22
C TYR A 313 20.13 13.28 9.67
N VAL A 314 20.73 14.25 10.37
CA VAL A 314 20.43 14.52 11.78
C VAL A 314 19.40 15.65 11.84
N LEU A 315 18.21 15.33 12.34
CA LEU A 315 17.12 16.29 12.57
C LEU A 315 17.19 16.79 14.03
N ASP A 316 17.41 18.10 14.21
CA ASP A 316 17.33 18.77 15.51
C ASP A 316 15.92 19.31 15.72
N ILE A 317 15.13 18.63 16.55
CA ILE A 317 13.73 18.98 16.78
C ILE A 317 13.57 20.34 17.49
N ALA A 318 14.47 20.66 18.43
CA ALA A 318 14.43 21.96 19.10
C ALA A 318 14.71 23.11 18.13
N ALA A 319 15.71 22.93 17.27
CA ALA A 319 16.03 23.88 16.23
C ALA A 319 14.92 24.01 15.20
N LEU A 320 14.25 22.89 14.82
CA LEU A 320 13.08 22.91 13.95
C LEU A 320 11.91 23.71 14.56
N ALA A 321 11.57 23.41 15.83
CA ALA A 321 10.49 24.13 16.53
C ALA A 321 10.76 25.63 16.59
N LYS A 322 11.99 26.01 16.94
CA LYS A 322 12.43 27.42 16.95
C LYS A 322 12.31 28.03 15.54
N TYR A 323 12.83 27.36 14.53
CA TYR A 323 12.77 27.83 13.14
C TYR A 323 11.33 28.07 12.67
N VAL A 324 10.42 27.13 12.91
CA VAL A 324 8.99 27.26 12.55
C VAL A 324 8.38 28.47 13.26
N THR A 325 8.62 28.63 14.57
CA THR A 325 8.07 29.76 15.36
C THR A 325 8.57 31.12 14.86
N GLU A 326 9.86 31.21 14.54
CA GLU A 326 10.49 32.46 14.08
C GLU A 326 10.14 32.80 12.61
N ASN A 327 9.71 31.81 11.81
CA ASN A 327 9.49 31.97 10.37
C ASN A 327 8.03 31.68 9.93
N THR A 328 7.07 31.64 10.86
CA THR A 328 5.66 31.27 10.57
C THR A 328 5.07 32.03 9.39
N GLU A 329 5.24 33.37 9.34
CA GLU A 329 4.70 34.20 8.26
C GLU A 329 5.36 33.91 6.89
N THR A 330 6.65 33.58 6.89
CA THR A 330 7.38 33.23 5.66
C THR A 330 6.95 31.86 5.16
N LEU A 331 6.85 30.89 6.06
CA LEU A 331 6.43 29.52 5.74
C LEU A 331 4.98 29.47 5.23
N ALA A 332 4.09 30.30 5.77
CA ALA A 332 2.71 30.40 5.30
C ALA A 332 2.57 30.91 3.86
N LYS A 333 3.61 31.56 3.33
CA LYS A 333 3.63 32.11 1.95
C LYS A 333 4.33 31.17 0.96
N VAL A 334 4.83 30.02 1.41
CA VAL A 334 5.50 29.05 0.53
C VAL A 334 4.50 28.44 -0.43
N ASP A 335 4.77 28.58 -1.71
CA ASP A 335 4.05 27.92 -2.79
C ASP A 335 4.58 26.46 -2.88
N SER A 336 3.83 25.52 -2.30
CA SER A 336 4.21 24.10 -2.21
C SER A 336 4.32 23.46 -3.58
N ASP A 337 3.46 23.81 -4.53
CA ASP A 337 3.43 23.19 -5.85
C ASP A 337 4.67 23.59 -6.65
N LYS A 338 4.98 24.88 -6.62
CA LYS A 338 6.15 25.44 -7.28
C LYS A 338 7.44 24.94 -6.66
N LEU A 339 7.48 24.83 -5.32
CA LEU A 339 8.62 24.24 -4.61
C LEU A 339 8.83 22.79 -5.03
N THR A 340 7.77 21.99 -5.07
CA THR A 340 7.82 20.57 -5.48
C THR A 340 8.33 20.44 -6.92
N GLU A 341 7.85 21.27 -7.83
CA GLU A 341 8.32 21.29 -9.22
C GLU A 341 9.83 21.60 -9.32
N GLU A 342 10.31 22.65 -8.60
CA GLU A 342 11.71 23.03 -8.66
C GLU A 342 12.63 21.99 -8.00
N VAL A 343 12.21 21.37 -6.88
CA VAL A 343 12.94 20.26 -6.25
C VAL A 343 13.01 19.05 -7.17
N GLY A 344 11.92 18.74 -7.88
CA GLY A 344 11.89 17.64 -8.87
C GLY A 344 12.89 17.84 -10.01
N LYS A 345 13.18 19.09 -10.39
CA LYS A 345 14.18 19.41 -11.44
C LYS A 345 15.64 19.18 -11.02
N ILE A 346 15.94 19.06 -9.72
CA ILE A 346 17.30 18.73 -9.26
C ILE A 346 17.71 17.33 -9.73
N GLY A 347 16.73 16.54 -10.12
CA GLY A 347 16.90 15.21 -10.66
C GLY A 347 17.17 14.16 -9.58
N GLU A 348 17.18 12.90 -10.03
CA GLU A 348 17.42 11.76 -9.16
C GLU A 348 18.84 11.76 -8.59
N SER A 349 19.01 11.07 -7.47
CA SER A 349 20.31 10.78 -6.90
C SER A 349 21.20 10.07 -7.94
N GLU A 350 22.48 10.37 -7.92
CA GLU A 350 23.43 9.66 -8.76
C GLU A 350 23.68 8.25 -8.22
N LYS A 351 23.98 7.31 -9.12
CA LYS A 351 24.41 5.98 -8.72
C LYS A 351 25.70 6.08 -7.89
N PHE A 352 25.71 5.36 -6.80
CA PHE A 352 26.90 5.27 -5.96
C PHE A 352 27.93 4.37 -6.65
N ALA A 353 28.90 4.98 -7.30
CA ALA A 353 29.99 4.28 -8.00
C ALA A 353 31.08 3.75 -7.05
N ALA A 354 30.76 3.50 -5.77
CA ALA A 354 31.75 3.12 -4.80
C ALA A 354 32.19 1.67 -4.97
N LYS A 355 33.45 1.44 -4.59
CA LYS A 355 33.98 0.09 -4.39
C LYS A 355 33.44 -0.58 -3.12
N ALA A 356 32.49 0.04 -2.46
CA ALA A 356 31.95 -0.40 -1.19
C ALA A 356 30.87 -1.47 -1.36
N PRO A 357 30.77 -2.42 -0.42
CA PRO A 357 29.84 -3.55 -0.54
C PRO A 357 28.37 -3.18 -0.34
N ALA A 358 28.08 -2.02 0.22
CA ALA A 358 26.73 -1.55 0.48
C ALA A 358 26.66 -0.02 0.64
N TYR A 359 25.49 0.53 0.36
CA TYR A 359 25.12 1.92 0.68
C TYR A 359 24.14 1.94 1.85
N ALA A 360 24.36 2.85 2.81
CA ALA A 360 23.54 3.01 3.98
C ALA A 360 23.02 4.45 4.10
N ASN A 361 21.72 4.58 4.41
CA ASN A 361 21.06 5.86 4.65
C ASN A 361 20.28 5.79 5.96
N ALA A 362 20.41 6.81 6.81
CA ALA A 362 19.75 6.87 8.10
C ALA A 362 19.26 8.28 8.42
N VAL A 363 18.11 8.36 9.11
CA VAL A 363 17.61 9.58 9.73
C VAL A 363 17.72 9.44 11.25
N SER A 364 18.49 10.32 11.87
CA SER A 364 18.64 10.40 13.31
C SER A 364 17.91 11.63 13.85
N ILE A 365 17.33 11.52 15.04
CA ILE A 365 16.70 12.64 15.74
C ILE A 365 17.57 13.02 16.92
N LYS A 366 18.10 14.23 16.92
CA LYS A 366 18.91 14.74 17.99
C LYS A 366 18.11 14.87 19.30
N GLY A 367 18.69 14.39 20.38
CA GLY A 367 18.04 14.37 21.71
C GLY A 367 17.10 13.20 21.93
N PHE A 368 16.89 12.35 20.92
CA PHE A 368 16.14 11.11 21.07
C PHE A 368 17.05 10.00 21.60
N ALA A 369 16.70 9.44 22.76
CA ALA A 369 17.41 8.30 23.35
C ALA A 369 16.51 7.06 23.28
N SER A 370 16.98 6.01 22.60
CA SER A 370 16.32 4.72 22.54
C SER A 370 17.03 3.70 23.45
N GLN A 371 16.27 2.75 24.00
CA GLN A 371 16.82 1.60 24.72
C GLN A 371 17.45 0.58 23.74
N TRP A 372 16.98 0.52 22.50
CA TRP A 372 17.33 -0.47 21.51
C TRP A 372 18.02 0.15 20.30
N THR A 373 18.88 -0.62 19.68
CA THR A 373 19.45 -0.28 18.35
C THR A 373 18.44 -0.56 17.25
N VAL A 374 18.67 0.01 16.07
CA VAL A 374 17.86 -0.27 14.87
C VAL A 374 17.87 -1.77 14.52
N GLY A 375 19.02 -2.42 14.64
CA GLY A 375 19.17 -3.87 14.38
C GLY A 375 18.31 -4.73 15.32
N GLU A 376 18.30 -4.42 16.64
CA GLU A 376 17.47 -5.12 17.61
C GLU A 376 15.97 -4.91 17.33
N ARG A 377 15.57 -3.71 16.95
CA ARG A 377 14.19 -3.38 16.59
C ARG A 377 13.75 -4.05 15.30
N PHE A 378 14.61 -4.03 14.28
CA PHE A 378 14.36 -4.72 13.02
C PHE A 378 14.14 -6.23 13.24
N ALA A 379 15.03 -6.86 14.00
CA ALA A 379 14.92 -8.29 14.33
C ALA A 379 13.65 -8.61 15.15
N ALA A 380 13.25 -7.73 16.06
CA ALA A 380 12.00 -7.88 16.81
C ALA A 380 10.75 -7.74 15.93
N THR A 381 10.78 -6.79 14.98
CA THR A 381 9.67 -6.53 14.06
C THR A 381 9.55 -7.62 13.00
N LEU A 382 10.68 -8.09 12.44
CA LEU A 382 10.72 -9.04 11.32
C LEU A 382 11.62 -10.24 11.65
N PRO A 383 11.27 -11.08 12.64
CA PRO A 383 12.10 -12.20 13.08
C PRO A 383 12.34 -13.24 11.97
N GLU A 384 11.46 -13.35 10.99
CA GLU A 384 11.63 -14.20 9.81
C GLU A 384 12.75 -13.72 8.86
N ALA A 385 13.33 -12.54 9.08
CA ALA A 385 14.55 -12.10 8.40
C ALA A 385 15.77 -12.95 8.79
N ALA A 386 15.73 -13.58 9.98
CA ALA A 386 16.78 -14.47 10.41
C ALA A 386 17.01 -15.62 9.41
N GLY A 387 18.26 -15.81 9.00
CA GLY A 387 18.64 -16.81 8.00
C GLY A 387 18.31 -16.46 6.54
N LYS A 388 17.68 -15.32 6.26
CA LYS A 388 17.58 -14.77 4.92
C LYS A 388 18.88 -14.05 4.57
N LYS A 389 19.09 -13.85 3.26
CA LYS A 389 20.21 -13.08 2.71
C LYS A 389 19.66 -11.87 1.98
N PRO A 390 19.23 -10.82 2.71
CA PRO A 390 18.65 -9.64 2.08
C PRO A 390 19.74 -8.86 1.33
N PHE A 391 19.36 -8.19 0.25
CA PHE A 391 20.15 -7.19 -0.44
C PHE A 391 19.62 -5.76 -0.19
N TRP A 392 18.44 -5.65 0.42
CA TRP A 392 17.86 -4.41 0.90
C TRP A 392 17.12 -4.67 2.21
N VAL A 393 17.32 -3.78 3.18
CA VAL A 393 16.59 -3.75 4.45
C VAL A 393 16.21 -2.31 4.78
N TYR A 394 15.07 -2.18 5.43
CA TYR A 394 14.56 -0.91 5.91
C TYR A 394 13.93 -1.09 7.28
N PHE A 395 14.11 -0.10 8.15
CA PHE A 395 13.43 -0.01 9.41
C PHE A 395 13.09 1.44 9.73
N SER A 396 11.88 1.66 10.28
CA SER A 396 11.47 2.93 10.86
C SER A 396 10.47 2.71 11.99
N TYR A 397 10.30 3.70 12.84
CA TYR A 397 9.27 3.74 13.85
C TYR A 397 8.71 5.14 14.00
N ILE A 398 7.44 5.30 13.62
CA ILE A 398 6.74 6.59 13.57
C ILE A 398 6.40 7.06 14.97
N SER A 399 5.98 6.14 15.86
CA SER A 399 5.60 6.46 17.23
C SER A 399 6.71 7.20 18.01
N SER A 400 7.96 6.82 17.78
CA SER A 400 9.09 7.48 18.44
C SER A 400 9.44 8.84 17.83
N PHE A 401 9.24 9.00 16.51
CA PHE A 401 9.35 10.31 15.88
C PHE A 401 8.34 11.28 16.49
N ILE A 402 7.09 10.86 16.62
CA ILE A 402 6.02 11.68 17.21
C ILE A 402 6.33 12.00 18.67
N LYS A 403 6.81 11.03 19.45
CA LYS A 403 7.26 11.25 20.83
C LYS A 403 8.33 12.37 20.94
N ALA A 404 9.28 12.38 20.00
CA ALA A 404 10.32 13.39 19.98
C ALA A 404 9.79 14.78 19.59
N VAL A 405 8.83 14.82 18.66
CA VAL A 405 8.27 16.07 18.09
C VAL A 405 7.16 16.66 18.98
N ALA A 406 6.32 15.83 19.56
CA ALA A 406 5.11 16.25 20.26
C ALA A 406 5.32 17.28 21.40
N PRO A 407 6.36 17.19 22.28
CA PRO A 407 6.60 18.20 23.28
C PRO A 407 6.88 19.60 22.69
N HIS A 408 7.53 19.64 21.54
CA HIS A 408 7.84 20.90 20.84
C HIS A 408 6.61 21.46 20.14
N LEU A 409 5.77 20.61 19.55
CA LEU A 409 4.48 21.01 18.98
C LEU A 409 3.55 21.56 20.07
N LEU A 410 3.51 20.96 21.27
CA LEU A 410 2.75 21.46 22.39
C LEU A 410 3.21 22.88 22.81
N ALA A 411 4.49 23.20 22.68
CA ALA A 411 4.98 24.54 22.99
C ALA A 411 4.43 25.63 22.06
N LEU A 412 3.99 25.26 20.86
CA LEU A 412 3.37 26.18 19.87
C LEU A 412 1.86 26.37 20.14
N VAL A 413 1.24 25.55 20.99
CA VAL A 413 -0.18 25.63 21.31
C VAL A 413 -0.40 26.67 22.43
N PRO A 414 -1.48 27.48 22.39
CA PRO A 414 -1.85 28.40 23.47
C PRO A 414 -1.91 27.68 24.82
N GLU A 415 -1.50 28.38 25.90
CA GLU A 415 -1.31 27.79 27.23
C GLU A 415 -2.59 27.12 27.76
N GLU A 416 -3.75 27.71 27.50
CA GLU A 416 -5.08 27.23 27.89
C GLU A 416 -5.41 25.87 27.27
N GLN A 417 -5.02 25.64 26.01
CA GLN A 417 -5.25 24.38 25.30
C GLN A 417 -4.17 23.33 25.60
N ARG A 418 -2.97 23.76 26.01
CA ARG A 418 -1.81 22.91 26.27
C ARG A 418 -2.09 21.87 27.38
N ALA A 419 -2.81 22.28 28.42
CA ALA A 419 -3.18 21.41 29.54
C ALA A 419 -4.11 20.27 29.10
N ALA A 420 -5.02 20.52 28.17
CA ALA A 420 -5.92 19.52 27.59
C ALA A 420 -5.19 18.55 26.63
N MET A 421 -4.18 19.05 25.90
CA MET A 421 -3.42 18.24 24.94
C MET A 421 -2.33 17.38 25.58
N LYS A 422 -1.80 17.78 26.75
CA LYS A 422 -0.69 17.08 27.39
C LYS A 422 -0.98 15.59 27.68
N PRO A 423 -2.12 15.16 28.23
CA PRO A 423 -2.43 13.74 28.45
C PRO A 423 -2.45 12.93 27.16
N VAL A 424 -2.93 13.56 26.08
CA VAL A 424 -2.94 12.96 24.74
C VAL A 424 -1.51 12.68 24.30
N VAL A 425 -0.64 13.69 24.36
CA VAL A 425 0.78 13.56 23.99
C VAL A 425 1.51 12.52 24.85
N ASP A 426 1.26 12.52 26.16
CA ASP A 426 1.88 11.56 27.09
C ASP A 426 1.48 10.10 26.76
N THR A 427 0.29 9.88 26.20
CA THR A 427 -0.16 8.55 25.73
C THR A 427 0.67 8.04 24.55
N PHE A 428 1.18 8.92 23.68
CA PHE A 428 2.04 8.58 22.55
C PHE A 428 3.51 8.38 22.92
N ALA A 429 3.87 8.69 24.14
CA ALA A 429 5.26 8.67 24.61
C ALA A 429 5.78 7.27 24.92
N VAL A 430 5.02 6.20 24.70
CA VAL A 430 5.47 4.83 24.96
C VAL A 430 6.43 4.39 23.86
N GLU A 431 7.68 4.14 24.25
CA GLU A 431 8.67 3.57 23.34
C GLU A 431 8.36 2.09 23.11
N THR A 432 8.15 1.71 21.84
CA THR A 432 7.93 0.33 21.42
C THR A 432 9.21 -0.29 20.87
N LYS A 433 9.36 -1.59 21.00
CA LYS A 433 10.52 -2.31 20.43
C LYS A 433 10.35 -2.63 18.96
N THR A 434 9.13 -2.61 18.45
CA THR A 434 8.79 -2.94 17.07
C THR A 434 8.43 -1.69 16.29
N GLY A 435 8.42 -1.78 14.95
CA GLY A 435 8.19 -0.65 14.07
C GLY A 435 7.67 -1.07 12.70
N ILE A 436 8.09 -0.36 11.68
CA ILE A 436 7.92 -0.72 10.28
C ILE A 436 9.23 -1.34 9.81
N ALA A 437 9.19 -2.57 9.34
CA ALA A 437 10.37 -3.27 8.83
C ALA A 437 10.11 -3.82 7.43
N GLY A 438 11.11 -3.70 6.58
CA GLY A 438 11.09 -4.24 5.24
C GLY A 438 12.39 -4.93 4.87
N MET A 439 12.28 -5.95 4.03
CA MET A 439 13.45 -6.59 3.43
C MET A 439 13.15 -7.07 2.02
N MET A 440 14.15 -7.01 1.16
CA MET A 440 14.14 -7.65 -0.14
C MET A 440 15.27 -8.67 -0.21
N TRP A 441 14.95 -9.85 -0.72
CA TRP A 441 15.93 -10.92 -0.90
C TRP A 441 15.62 -11.72 -2.15
N ARG A 442 16.61 -12.46 -2.62
CA ARG A 442 16.45 -13.38 -3.73
C ARG A 442 16.64 -14.81 -3.22
N PRO A 443 15.66 -15.71 -3.41
CA PRO A 443 15.86 -17.13 -3.16
C PRO A 443 17.00 -17.67 -4.03
N LYS A 444 17.69 -18.74 -3.57
CA LYS A 444 18.79 -19.36 -4.34
C LYS A 444 18.33 -19.92 -5.69
N GLU A 445 17.04 -20.25 -5.81
CA GLU A 445 16.43 -20.85 -6.98
C GLU A 445 15.43 -19.87 -7.61
N GLY A 446 15.69 -19.49 -8.86
CA GLY A 446 14.77 -18.70 -9.69
C GLY A 446 15.02 -17.20 -9.71
N GLY A 447 14.65 -16.57 -10.82
CA GLY A 447 14.82 -15.15 -11.09
C GLY A 447 13.89 -14.18 -10.33
N SER A 448 13.11 -14.69 -9.33
CA SER A 448 12.15 -13.85 -8.59
C SER A 448 12.80 -13.21 -7.38
N MET A 449 12.62 -11.89 -7.24
CA MET A 449 12.86 -11.19 -5.97
C MET A 449 11.66 -11.38 -5.04
N ARG A 450 11.92 -11.36 -3.75
CA ARG A 450 10.90 -11.38 -2.69
C ARG A 450 10.99 -10.11 -1.88
N LEU A 451 9.84 -9.60 -1.50
CA LEU A 451 9.66 -8.47 -0.60
C LEU A 451 8.83 -8.93 0.59
N THR A 452 9.23 -8.54 1.79
CA THR A 452 8.34 -8.53 2.96
C THR A 452 8.42 -7.14 3.59
N LEU A 453 7.25 -6.57 3.83
CA LEU A 453 7.08 -5.35 4.60
C LEU A 453 6.10 -5.63 5.73
N ARG A 454 6.45 -5.26 6.96
CA ARG A 454 5.58 -5.37 8.14
C ARG A 454 5.37 -4.00 8.77
N LEU A 455 4.10 -3.66 8.98
CA LEU A 455 3.68 -2.63 9.91
C LEU A 455 3.31 -3.33 11.22
N SER A 456 4.08 -3.11 12.28
CA SER A 456 3.88 -3.81 13.55
C SER A 456 2.58 -3.39 14.25
N ALA A 457 2.05 -4.28 15.10
CA ALA A 457 0.88 -3.98 15.92
C ALA A 457 1.09 -2.78 16.85
N ASP A 458 2.31 -2.58 17.35
CA ASP A 458 2.65 -1.44 18.19
C ASP A 458 2.59 -0.12 17.42
N GLU A 459 3.09 -0.09 16.16
CA GLU A 459 2.98 1.09 15.30
C GLU A 459 1.53 1.39 14.92
N ILE A 460 0.73 0.36 14.61
CA ILE A 460 -0.71 0.54 14.33
C ILE A 460 -1.41 1.15 15.55
N ARG A 461 -1.10 0.67 16.76
CA ARG A 461 -1.64 1.22 18.01
C ARG A 461 -1.20 2.67 18.23
N GLY A 462 0.07 2.96 17.99
CA GLY A 462 0.62 4.31 18.09
C GLY A 462 -0.09 5.28 17.14
N VAL A 463 -0.17 4.94 15.87
CA VAL A 463 -0.84 5.76 14.85
C VAL A 463 -2.35 5.86 15.11
N GLY A 464 -3.01 4.75 15.46
CA GLY A 464 -4.45 4.73 15.80
C GLY A 464 -4.76 5.62 17.00
N GLY A 465 -3.92 5.60 18.01
CA GLY A 465 -4.03 6.48 19.18
C GLY A 465 -3.94 7.97 18.79
N ILE A 466 -3.00 8.32 17.90
CA ILE A 466 -2.84 9.70 17.41
C ILE A 466 -4.09 10.16 16.66
N VAL A 467 -4.59 9.34 15.73
CA VAL A 467 -5.80 9.65 14.96
C VAL A 467 -7.01 9.80 15.89
N GLY A 468 -7.18 8.89 16.84
CA GLY A 468 -8.26 8.95 17.82
C GLY A 468 -8.20 10.21 18.69
N ALA A 469 -7.00 10.60 19.10
CA ALA A 469 -6.80 11.82 19.87
C ALA A 469 -7.03 13.10 19.05
N ALA A 470 -6.57 13.13 17.79
CA ALA A 470 -6.82 14.25 16.89
C ALA A 470 -8.32 14.42 16.60
N MET A 471 -9.05 13.32 16.42
CA MET A 471 -10.51 13.36 16.24
C MET A 471 -11.24 13.83 17.50
N SER A 472 -10.82 13.36 18.68
CA SER A 472 -11.39 13.79 19.96
C SER A 472 -11.13 15.28 20.20
N PHE A 473 -9.95 15.76 19.87
CA PHE A 473 -9.58 17.17 19.96
C PHE A 473 -10.39 18.06 19.01
N SER A 474 -10.53 17.65 17.75
CA SER A 474 -11.38 18.35 16.77
C SER A 474 -12.84 18.43 17.25
N SER A 475 -13.36 17.33 17.79
CA SER A 475 -14.72 17.31 18.35
C SER A 475 -14.87 18.22 19.56
N ALA A 476 -13.86 18.30 20.43
CA ALA A 476 -13.85 19.18 21.59
C ALA A 476 -13.75 20.67 21.17
N LEU A 477 -12.95 20.99 20.16
CA LEU A 477 -12.88 22.33 19.60
C LEU A 477 -14.20 22.78 18.98
N ASN A 478 -14.84 21.89 18.21
CA ASN A 478 -16.15 22.18 17.62
C ASN A 478 -17.23 22.36 18.69
N ALA A 479 -17.21 21.56 19.76
CA ALA A 479 -18.14 21.75 20.88
C ALA A 479 -17.91 23.04 21.66
N ALA A 480 -16.64 23.44 21.86
CA ALA A 480 -16.30 24.71 22.51
C ALA A 480 -16.67 25.92 21.63
N GLY A 481 -16.50 25.83 20.30
CA GLY A 481 -16.93 26.85 19.33
C GLY A 481 -18.45 27.01 19.27
N ALA A 482 -19.19 25.90 19.38
CA ALA A 482 -20.65 25.94 19.44
C ALA A 482 -21.19 26.55 20.75
N ALA A 483 -20.51 26.31 21.89
CA ALA A 483 -20.89 26.87 23.18
C ALA A 483 -20.63 28.40 23.28
N GLY A 484 -19.68 28.93 22.50
CA GLY A 484 -19.39 30.36 22.43
C GLY A 484 -20.27 31.16 21.47
N ALA A 485 -21.03 30.49 20.62
CA ALA A 485 -21.92 31.16 19.65
C ALA A 485 -23.31 31.47 20.19
N ASP A 486 -23.69 30.89 21.32
CA ASP A 486 -25.02 31.09 21.95
C ASP A 486 -25.08 32.25 22.95
N GLU A 487 -23.94 32.92 23.28
CA GLU A 487 -23.93 34.03 24.26
C GLU A 487 -24.11 35.44 23.69
N ASP A 488 -24.10 35.63 22.35
CA ASP A 488 -24.16 36.97 21.76
C ASP A 488 -25.54 37.35 21.14
N ASP A 489 -26.63 36.57 21.39
CA ASP A 489 -27.97 36.88 20.84
C ASP A 489 -29.04 37.22 21.91
N ASP A 490 -28.62 37.76 23.04
CA ASP A 490 -29.56 38.39 23.99
C ASP A 490 -29.45 39.90 24.02
N GLY A 491 -30.30 40.54 23.23
CA GLY A 491 -30.78 41.86 23.60
C GLY A 491 -30.40 43.02 22.70
N ASP A 492 -31.31 43.35 21.84
CA ASP A 492 -31.77 44.75 21.71
C ASP A 492 -33.02 44.81 20.80
N ASP A 493 -34.16 44.40 21.40
CA ASP A 493 -35.49 44.88 20.98
C ASP A 493 -35.97 45.84 22.06
N GLU A 494 -35.60 47.11 21.98
CA GLU A 494 -36.37 48.20 22.57
C GLU A 494 -36.32 49.45 21.64
N ASP A 495 -37.55 49.83 21.21
CA ASP A 495 -38.06 51.07 20.63
C ASP A 495 -38.22 51.15 19.11
#